data_46e4fed33cec142f4c50e3a9a2d62728
#
_entry.id   46e4fed33cec142f4c50e3a9a2d62728
#
_cell.length_a   1.000
_cell.length_b   1.000
_cell.length_c   1.000
_cell.angle_alpha   90.00
_cell.angle_beta   90.00
_cell.angle_gamma   90.00
#
_symmetry.space_group_name_H-M   'P 1'
#
loop_
_entity.id
_entity.type
_entity.pdbx_description
1 polymer ?
#
loop_
_entity_poly.entity_id
_entity_poly.type
_entity_poly.pdbx_seq_one_letter_code
_entity_poly.pdbx_strand_id
1 'polypeptide(L)'
;MKAVLLDRDGVINSLVYHDDAGVIDAPFAASQFKLLPRVPEAIRLLNDLGLGVAVVSNQPGIAKGHFKPEVLKACERKMLSQIRAEAGRIDCVHYCLHHPEAKVSKLRRRCHCRKPEVGLLEKAAADLQVSLGECYMIGDGIPDLLAGSRAGCRTIFIGRWKCEICQFTEDPGVRPAFVAKDLWEATCFIRSEVTGSVGVDSLPKCLSAEA
;
A
#
# COMPACT_ATOMS: atom_id res chain seq x y z
N MET A 1 10.16 11.97 9.33
CA MET A 1 9.23 10.84 9.14
C MET A 1 9.79 9.64 9.89
N LYS A 2 8.91 8.81 10.45
CA LYS A 2 9.30 7.69 11.33
C LYS A 2 8.85 6.32 10.83
N ALA A 3 7.82 6.27 9.97
CA ALA A 3 7.29 5.00 9.46
C ALA A 3 6.73 5.10 8.04
N VAL A 4 6.60 3.94 7.41
CA VAL A 4 5.99 3.76 6.09
C VAL A 4 4.90 2.70 6.20
N LEU A 5 3.69 3.08 5.83
CA LEU A 5 2.51 2.23 5.76
C LEU A 5 2.30 1.82 4.30
N LEU A 6 2.35 0.54 4.02
CA LEU A 6 2.31 -0.01 2.67
C LEU A 6 0.97 -0.73 2.42
N ASP A 7 0.30 -0.47 1.31
CA ASP A 7 -0.63 -1.47 0.81
C ASP A 7 0.14 -2.72 0.36
N ARG A 8 -0.56 -3.82 0.17
CA ARG A 8 0.05 -5.10 -0.18
C ARG A 8 -0.04 -5.40 -1.66
N ASP A 9 -1.24 -5.54 -2.18
CA ASP A 9 -1.49 -5.96 -3.56
C ASP A 9 -1.29 -4.77 -4.50
N GLY A 10 -0.47 -4.92 -5.55
CA GLY A 10 -0.07 -3.83 -6.43
C GLY A 10 1.12 -3.00 -5.93
N VAL A 11 1.50 -3.11 -4.65
CA VAL A 11 2.66 -2.42 -4.04
C VAL A 11 3.77 -3.39 -3.66
N ILE A 12 3.45 -4.45 -2.92
CA ILE A 12 4.39 -5.48 -2.44
C ILE A 12 4.37 -6.68 -3.38
N ASN A 13 3.18 -7.15 -3.76
CA ASN A 13 3.01 -8.28 -4.66
C ASN A 13 2.16 -7.93 -5.88
N SER A 14 2.36 -8.70 -6.95
CA SER A 14 1.58 -8.53 -8.16
C SER A 14 0.11 -8.87 -7.94
N LEU A 15 -0.76 -8.12 -8.61
CA LEU A 15 -2.15 -8.51 -8.82
C LEU A 15 -2.21 -9.73 -9.75
N VAL A 16 -3.31 -10.49 -9.68
CA VAL A 16 -3.56 -11.69 -10.47
C VAL A 16 -4.85 -11.50 -11.28
N TYR A 17 -4.80 -11.85 -12.55
CA TYR A 17 -6.02 -11.98 -13.34
C TYR A 17 -6.64 -13.36 -13.08
N HIS A 18 -7.90 -13.38 -12.66
CA HIS A 18 -8.67 -14.57 -12.36
C HIS A 18 -9.67 -14.82 -13.48
N ASP A 19 -9.31 -15.69 -14.43
CA ASP A 19 -10.10 -15.96 -15.65
C ASP A 19 -11.54 -16.36 -15.34
N ASP A 20 -11.73 -17.26 -14.35
CA ASP A 20 -13.05 -17.77 -13.95
C ASP A 20 -13.99 -16.67 -13.41
N ALA A 21 -13.42 -15.60 -12.87
CA ALA A 21 -14.16 -14.49 -12.28
C ALA A 21 -14.14 -13.22 -13.15
N GLY A 22 -13.26 -13.16 -14.18
CA GLY A 22 -13.07 -12.00 -15.04
C GLY A 22 -12.56 -10.75 -14.28
N VAL A 23 -11.80 -10.94 -13.19
CA VAL A 23 -11.34 -9.84 -12.33
C VAL A 23 -9.82 -9.86 -12.12
N ILE A 24 -9.25 -8.66 -11.96
CA ILE A 24 -7.90 -8.49 -11.45
C ILE A 24 -8.03 -8.20 -9.95
N ASP A 25 -7.43 -9.05 -9.11
CA ASP A 25 -7.55 -8.96 -7.64
C ASP A 25 -6.28 -9.52 -6.97
N ALA A 26 -6.29 -9.57 -5.65
CA ALA A 26 -5.30 -10.24 -4.83
C ALA A 26 -5.14 -11.73 -5.22
N PRO A 27 -4.04 -12.39 -4.88
CA PRO A 27 -3.88 -13.84 -5.04
C PRO A 27 -4.97 -14.62 -4.30
N PHE A 28 -5.64 -15.56 -5.00
CA PHE A 28 -6.64 -16.48 -4.40
C PHE A 28 -6.02 -17.81 -3.97
N ALA A 29 -4.72 -17.99 -4.23
CA ALA A 29 -3.92 -19.12 -3.75
C ALA A 29 -2.48 -18.66 -3.43
N ALA A 30 -1.82 -19.30 -2.47
CA ALA A 30 -0.44 -18.95 -2.11
C ALA A 30 0.57 -19.18 -3.26
N SER A 31 0.28 -20.09 -4.18
CA SER A 31 1.07 -20.31 -5.40
C SER A 31 1.08 -19.10 -6.33
N GLN A 32 0.01 -18.32 -6.35
CA GLN A 32 -0.13 -17.11 -7.18
C GLN A 32 0.60 -15.90 -6.57
N PHE A 33 0.94 -15.94 -5.27
CA PHE A 33 1.65 -14.85 -4.62
C PHE A 33 3.07 -14.71 -5.18
N LYS A 34 3.39 -13.55 -5.74
CA LYS A 34 4.72 -13.19 -6.26
C LYS A 34 5.06 -11.77 -5.84
N LEU A 35 6.20 -11.58 -5.19
CA LEU A 35 6.72 -10.24 -4.91
C LEU A 35 6.95 -9.48 -6.23
N LEU A 36 6.67 -8.19 -6.19
CA LEU A 36 7.09 -7.27 -7.25
C LEU A 36 8.61 -7.09 -7.22
N PRO A 37 9.22 -6.74 -8.36
CA PRO A 37 10.67 -6.55 -8.45
C PRO A 37 11.18 -5.55 -7.41
N ARG A 38 12.32 -5.88 -6.80
CA ARG A 38 13.06 -5.01 -5.87
C ARG A 38 12.31 -4.64 -4.57
N VAL A 39 11.19 -5.27 -4.26
CA VAL A 39 10.44 -5.02 -3.03
C VAL A 39 11.25 -5.33 -1.77
N PRO A 40 11.96 -6.47 -1.66
CA PRO A 40 12.79 -6.73 -0.48
C PRO A 40 13.88 -5.69 -0.27
N GLU A 41 14.57 -5.27 -1.35
CA GLU A 41 15.62 -4.25 -1.30
C GLU A 41 15.04 -2.88 -0.89
N ALA A 42 13.85 -2.54 -1.39
CA ALA A 42 13.16 -1.31 -1.01
C ALA A 42 12.86 -1.30 0.49
N ILE A 43 12.28 -2.39 1.01
CA ILE A 43 11.95 -2.52 2.43
C ILE A 43 13.22 -2.49 3.30
N ARG A 44 14.28 -3.18 2.89
CA ARG A 44 15.57 -3.11 3.59
C ARG A 44 16.09 -1.68 3.65
N LEU A 45 16.06 -0.94 2.53
CA LEU A 45 16.50 0.46 2.50
C LEU A 45 15.68 1.34 3.45
N LEU A 46 14.34 1.14 3.55
CA LEU A 46 13.51 1.83 4.54
C LEU A 46 13.96 1.52 5.97
N ASN A 47 14.26 0.25 6.27
CA ASN A 47 14.77 -0.16 7.57
C ASN A 47 16.14 0.45 7.88
N ASP A 48 17.05 0.50 6.90
CA ASP A 48 18.39 1.11 7.04
C ASP A 48 18.31 2.63 7.30
N LEU A 49 17.23 3.29 6.83
CA LEU A 49 16.92 4.68 7.15
C LEU A 49 16.30 4.86 8.55
N GLY A 50 16.13 3.79 9.33
CA GLY A 50 15.54 3.82 10.65
C GLY A 50 14.01 3.94 10.66
N LEU A 51 13.34 3.69 9.52
CA LEU A 51 11.89 3.78 9.41
C LEU A 51 11.22 2.45 9.79
N GLY A 52 10.16 2.53 10.59
CA GLY A 52 9.25 1.41 10.80
C GLY A 52 8.46 1.11 9.52
N VAL A 53 8.19 -0.17 9.24
CA VAL A 53 7.44 -0.60 8.05
C VAL A 53 6.23 -1.43 8.46
N ALA A 54 5.03 -0.98 8.11
CA ALA A 54 3.79 -1.70 8.34
C ALA A 54 3.05 -1.99 7.03
N VAL A 55 2.36 -3.13 6.98
CA VAL A 55 1.42 -3.45 5.89
C VAL A 55 0.00 -3.17 6.36
N VAL A 56 -0.74 -2.40 5.59
CA VAL A 56 -2.13 -1.98 5.86
C VAL A 56 -2.99 -2.22 4.62
N SER A 57 -3.68 -3.37 4.52
CA SER A 57 -4.32 -3.77 3.28
C SER A 57 -5.78 -4.17 3.43
N ASN A 58 -6.60 -3.78 2.45
CA ASN A 58 -7.97 -4.25 2.31
C ASN A 58 -7.96 -5.65 1.68
N GLN A 59 -8.44 -6.67 2.41
CA GLN A 59 -8.45 -8.07 1.98
C GLN A 59 -9.88 -8.64 1.97
N PRO A 60 -10.76 -8.16 1.08
CA PRO A 60 -12.16 -8.58 1.06
C PRO A 60 -12.39 -9.96 0.45
N GLY A 61 -11.38 -10.62 -0.09
CA GLY A 61 -11.51 -11.91 -0.79
C GLY A 61 -12.18 -12.99 0.06
N ILE A 62 -11.89 -13.02 1.38
CA ILE A 62 -12.56 -13.93 2.32
C ILE A 62 -14.06 -13.57 2.45
N ALA A 63 -14.36 -12.28 2.60
CA ALA A 63 -15.73 -11.80 2.72
C ALA A 63 -16.54 -12.06 1.44
N LYS A 64 -15.90 -11.93 0.28
CA LYS A 64 -16.50 -12.22 -1.03
C LYS A 64 -16.59 -13.72 -1.35
N GLY A 65 -15.92 -14.57 -0.54
CA GLY A 65 -15.91 -16.03 -0.72
C GLY A 65 -14.96 -16.49 -1.82
N HIS A 66 -13.96 -15.69 -2.19
CA HIS A 66 -12.97 -16.05 -3.21
C HIS A 66 -11.97 -17.08 -2.68
N PHE A 67 -11.60 -16.99 -1.41
CA PHE A 67 -10.66 -17.93 -0.75
C PHE A 67 -10.91 -18.01 0.76
N LYS A 68 -10.33 -19.02 1.37
CA LYS A 68 -10.40 -19.26 2.81
C LYS A 68 -9.32 -18.48 3.58
N PRO A 69 -9.50 -18.22 4.91
CA PRO A 69 -8.51 -17.50 5.73
C PRO A 69 -7.09 -18.09 5.69
N GLU A 70 -6.96 -19.40 5.50
CA GLU A 70 -5.68 -20.10 5.42
C GLU A 70 -4.82 -19.65 4.24
N VAL A 71 -5.47 -19.26 3.12
CA VAL A 71 -4.79 -18.72 1.94
C VAL A 71 -4.15 -17.37 2.27
N LEU A 72 -4.89 -16.46 2.92
CA LEU A 72 -4.35 -15.16 3.33
C LEU A 72 -3.13 -15.33 4.24
N LYS A 73 -3.24 -16.22 5.25
CA LYS A 73 -2.13 -16.54 6.15
C LYS A 73 -0.93 -17.16 5.41
N ALA A 74 -1.17 -17.99 4.40
CA ALA A 74 -0.10 -18.58 3.60
C ALA A 74 0.60 -17.53 2.71
N CYS A 75 -0.14 -16.61 2.10
CA CYS A 75 0.42 -15.47 1.36
C CYS A 75 1.26 -14.58 2.28
N GLU A 76 0.75 -14.26 3.48
CA GLU A 76 1.47 -13.46 4.47
C GLU A 76 2.79 -14.13 4.90
N ARG A 77 2.76 -15.41 5.26
CA ARG A 77 3.99 -16.15 5.60
C ARG A 77 5.01 -16.12 4.46
N LYS A 78 4.55 -16.32 3.21
CA LYS A 78 5.41 -16.27 2.03
C LYS A 78 6.02 -14.88 1.84
N MET A 79 5.22 -13.82 1.96
CA MET A 79 5.66 -12.42 1.92
C MET A 79 6.75 -12.16 2.94
N LEU A 80 6.47 -12.42 4.21
CA LEU A 80 7.40 -12.16 5.31
C LEU A 80 8.68 -12.98 5.19
N SER A 81 8.58 -14.25 4.77
CA SER A 81 9.74 -15.12 4.56
C SER A 81 10.65 -14.61 3.44
N GLN A 82 10.08 -14.23 2.29
CA GLN A 82 10.85 -13.75 1.15
C GLN A 82 11.52 -12.40 1.42
N ILE A 83 10.81 -11.48 2.09
CA ILE A 83 11.37 -10.17 2.48
C ILE A 83 12.51 -10.35 3.48
N ARG A 84 12.34 -11.23 4.48
CA ARG A 84 13.36 -11.52 5.49
C ARG A 84 14.60 -12.18 4.89
N ALA A 85 14.46 -13.01 3.86
CA ALA A 85 15.58 -13.65 3.18
C ALA A 85 16.54 -12.63 2.55
N GLU A 86 16.05 -11.45 2.21
CA GLU A 86 16.84 -10.33 1.67
C GLU A 86 17.11 -9.24 2.74
N ALA A 87 17.07 -9.62 4.01
CA ALA A 87 17.31 -8.75 5.16
C ALA A 87 16.32 -7.56 5.32
N GLY A 88 15.17 -7.60 4.66
CA GLY A 88 14.07 -6.67 4.90
C GLY A 88 13.22 -7.09 6.10
N ARG A 89 12.64 -6.11 6.82
CA ARG A 89 11.77 -6.33 7.97
C ARG A 89 10.46 -5.57 7.81
N ILE A 90 9.35 -6.28 8.01
CA ILE A 90 8.03 -5.70 8.23
C ILE A 90 7.74 -5.83 9.72
N ASP A 91 7.40 -4.72 10.37
CA ASP A 91 7.21 -4.64 11.83
C ASP A 91 5.81 -5.10 12.24
N CYS A 92 4.78 -4.78 11.45
CA CYS A 92 3.42 -5.28 11.68
C CYS A 92 2.61 -5.38 10.37
N VAL A 93 1.54 -6.19 10.42
CA VAL A 93 0.64 -6.44 9.28
C VAL A 93 -0.80 -6.36 9.75
N HIS A 94 -1.59 -5.51 9.11
CA HIS A 94 -3.01 -5.33 9.41
C HIS A 94 -3.87 -5.46 8.16
N TYR A 95 -4.91 -6.29 8.27
CA TYR A 95 -5.88 -6.50 7.20
C TYR A 95 -7.29 -6.08 7.60
N CYS A 96 -7.99 -5.44 6.69
CA CYS A 96 -9.44 -5.33 6.77
C CYS A 96 -10.09 -6.43 5.92
N LEU A 97 -10.83 -7.31 6.57
CA LEU A 97 -11.53 -8.42 5.91
C LEU A 97 -12.99 -8.08 5.58
N HIS A 98 -13.50 -6.93 6.01
CA HIS A 98 -14.90 -6.55 5.83
C HIS A 98 -15.19 -6.01 4.42
N HIS A 99 -16.42 -6.24 3.95
CA HIS A 99 -16.95 -5.63 2.73
C HIS A 99 -18.45 -5.38 2.88
N PRO A 100 -19.01 -4.24 2.44
CA PRO A 100 -20.46 -3.96 2.54
C PRO A 100 -21.33 -5.03 1.85
N GLU A 101 -20.83 -5.55 0.72
CA GLU A 101 -21.51 -6.54 -0.11
C GLU A 101 -20.92 -7.96 0.07
N ALA A 102 -20.44 -8.28 1.27
CA ALA A 102 -19.84 -9.58 1.54
C ALA A 102 -20.88 -10.71 1.42
N LYS A 103 -20.45 -11.86 0.84
CA LYS A 103 -21.22 -13.10 0.86
C LYS A 103 -21.23 -13.72 2.28
N VAL A 104 -20.13 -13.60 2.99
CA VAL A 104 -19.99 -14.07 4.38
C VAL A 104 -20.65 -13.06 5.31
N SER A 105 -21.79 -13.41 5.91
CA SER A 105 -22.62 -12.50 6.71
C SER A 105 -21.89 -11.82 7.85
N LYS A 106 -21.02 -12.54 8.58
CA LYS A 106 -20.20 -12.01 9.68
C LYS A 106 -19.23 -10.90 9.25
N LEU A 107 -18.86 -10.84 7.97
CA LEU A 107 -17.95 -9.86 7.40
C LEU A 107 -18.67 -8.77 6.59
N ARG A 108 -20.02 -8.86 6.48
CA ARG A 108 -20.86 -7.91 5.75
C ARG A 108 -21.14 -6.69 6.60
N ARG A 109 -20.26 -5.70 6.51
CA ARG A 109 -20.47 -4.42 7.19
C ARG A 109 -19.57 -3.32 6.63
N ARG A 110 -19.99 -2.08 6.80
CA ARG A 110 -19.10 -0.91 6.79
C ARG A 110 -18.30 -0.91 8.10
N CYS A 111 -17.04 -0.51 8.06
CA CYS A 111 -16.18 -0.51 9.23
C CYS A 111 -15.16 0.63 9.13
N HIS A 112 -14.67 1.06 10.27
CA HIS A 112 -13.62 2.07 10.37
C HIS A 112 -12.25 1.58 9.84
N CYS A 113 -12.01 0.26 9.76
CA CYS A 113 -10.73 -0.26 9.30
C CYS A 113 -10.58 -0.37 7.77
N ARG A 114 -11.69 -0.32 6.98
CA ARG A 114 -11.56 -0.46 5.53
C ARG A 114 -11.18 0.87 4.87
N LYS A 115 -10.00 0.93 4.23
CA LYS A 115 -9.62 2.09 3.41
C LYS A 115 -10.74 2.38 2.38
N PRO A 116 -11.21 3.62 2.23
CA PRO A 116 -10.57 4.89 2.60
C PRO A 116 -10.78 5.37 4.05
N GLU A 117 -11.29 4.53 4.97
CA GLU A 117 -11.29 4.84 6.39
C GLU A 117 -9.89 4.62 7.00
N VAL A 118 -9.61 5.30 8.12
CA VAL A 118 -8.25 5.43 8.67
C VAL A 118 -7.85 4.33 9.66
N GLY A 119 -8.77 3.49 10.10
CA GLY A 119 -8.55 2.60 11.25
C GLY A 119 -7.44 1.56 11.10
N LEU A 120 -7.05 1.15 9.86
CA LEU A 120 -5.85 0.32 9.67
C LEU A 120 -4.57 1.13 9.92
N LEU A 121 -4.56 2.40 9.48
CA LEU A 121 -3.42 3.29 9.64
C LEU A 121 -3.21 3.63 11.12
N GLU A 122 -4.31 3.94 11.82
CA GLU A 122 -4.28 4.20 13.28
C GLU A 122 -3.71 3.01 14.05
N LYS A 123 -4.15 1.79 13.69
CA LYS A 123 -3.65 0.57 14.33
C LYS A 123 -2.16 0.35 14.08
N ALA A 124 -1.71 0.53 12.84
CA ALA A 124 -0.30 0.41 12.50
C ALA A 124 0.56 1.46 13.20
N ALA A 125 0.08 2.71 13.28
CA ALA A 125 0.78 3.80 13.98
C ALA A 125 0.89 3.53 15.49
N ALA A 126 -0.17 2.97 16.10
CA ALA A 126 -0.15 2.58 17.50
C ALA A 126 0.87 1.47 17.78
N ASP A 127 0.90 0.41 16.95
CA ASP A 127 1.86 -0.69 17.10
C ASP A 127 3.31 -0.22 16.90
N LEU A 128 3.54 0.74 15.98
CA LEU A 128 4.84 1.34 15.72
C LEU A 128 5.21 2.49 16.70
N GLN A 129 4.27 2.90 17.56
CA GLN A 129 4.43 4.02 18.49
C GLN A 129 4.83 5.35 17.80
N VAL A 130 4.18 5.66 16.67
CA VAL A 130 4.42 6.88 15.89
C VAL A 130 3.13 7.66 15.66
N SER A 131 3.25 8.96 15.35
CA SER A 131 2.12 9.78 14.91
C SER A 131 1.88 9.59 13.42
N LEU A 132 0.61 9.56 12.99
CA LEU A 132 0.25 9.42 11.56
C LEU A 132 0.83 10.55 10.69
N GLY A 133 0.91 11.77 11.21
CA GLY A 133 1.58 12.89 10.52
C GLY A 133 3.09 12.71 10.31
N GLU A 134 3.71 11.72 10.96
CA GLU A 134 5.10 11.34 10.77
C GLU A 134 5.26 10.10 9.87
N CYS A 135 4.17 9.67 9.21
CA CYS A 135 4.15 8.48 8.35
C CYS A 135 4.00 8.83 6.87
N TYR A 136 4.57 7.96 6.03
CA TYR A 136 4.15 7.85 4.64
C TYR A 136 3.06 6.79 4.51
N MET A 137 2.07 7.02 3.62
CA MET A 137 1.15 5.99 3.12
C MET A 137 1.44 5.77 1.65
N ILE A 138 1.80 4.55 1.27
CA ILE A 138 2.11 4.14 -0.10
C ILE A 138 1.05 3.15 -0.56
N GLY A 139 0.39 3.44 -1.68
CA GLY A 139 -0.63 2.58 -2.26
C GLY A 139 -0.77 2.77 -3.77
N ASP A 140 -1.44 1.83 -4.41
CA ASP A 140 -1.72 1.83 -5.85
C ASP A 140 -3.19 2.19 -6.16
N GLY A 141 -3.99 2.43 -5.11
CA GLY A 141 -5.41 2.73 -5.21
C GLY A 141 -5.81 4.07 -4.58
N ILE A 142 -6.90 4.64 -5.10
CA ILE A 142 -7.54 5.84 -4.52
C ILE A 142 -7.87 5.66 -3.03
N PRO A 143 -8.38 4.49 -2.56
CA PRO A 143 -8.64 4.30 -1.15
C PRO A 143 -7.43 4.49 -0.24
N ASP A 144 -6.22 4.23 -0.75
CA ASP A 144 -4.96 4.40 -0.02
C ASP A 144 -4.63 5.88 0.16
N LEU A 145 -4.73 6.64 -0.94
CA LEU A 145 -4.48 8.08 -0.94
C LEU A 145 -5.48 8.83 -0.06
N LEU A 146 -6.76 8.46 -0.15
CA LEU A 146 -7.81 9.04 0.70
C LEU A 146 -7.58 8.72 2.17
N ALA A 147 -7.28 7.46 2.51
CA ALA A 147 -7.00 7.07 3.90
C ALA A 147 -5.76 7.80 4.43
N GLY A 148 -4.67 7.84 3.66
CA GLY A 148 -3.45 8.54 4.02
C GLY A 148 -3.67 10.04 4.21
N SER A 149 -4.36 10.69 3.29
CA SER A 149 -4.68 12.12 3.38
C SER A 149 -5.54 12.44 4.60
N ARG A 150 -6.62 11.67 4.85
CA ARG A 150 -7.49 11.83 6.03
C ARG A 150 -6.74 11.62 7.35
N ALA A 151 -5.76 10.73 7.34
CA ALA A 151 -4.92 10.44 8.50
C ALA A 151 -3.80 11.46 8.71
N GLY A 152 -3.62 12.42 7.80
CA GLY A 152 -2.51 13.37 7.83
C GLY A 152 -1.16 12.78 7.43
N CYS A 153 -1.13 11.60 6.83
CA CYS A 153 0.07 10.99 6.28
C CYS A 153 0.52 11.70 5.01
N ARG A 154 1.82 11.64 4.73
CA ARG A 154 2.36 11.99 3.43
C ARG A 154 2.11 10.84 2.45
N THR A 155 1.32 11.06 1.40
CA THR A 155 0.91 10.00 0.50
C THR A 155 1.80 9.87 -0.72
N ILE A 156 2.11 8.63 -1.13
CA ILE A 156 2.83 8.31 -2.37
C ILE A 156 1.96 7.33 -3.16
N PHE A 157 1.71 7.64 -4.42
CA PHE A 157 0.96 6.78 -5.33
C PHE A 157 1.90 5.90 -6.15
N ILE A 158 1.63 4.60 -6.19
CA ILE A 158 2.31 3.65 -7.08
C ILE A 158 1.48 3.44 -8.33
N GLY A 159 2.03 3.78 -9.48
CA GLY A 159 1.37 3.57 -10.76
C GLY A 159 1.52 4.74 -11.72
N ARG A 160 0.75 4.68 -12.79
CA ARG A 160 0.64 5.79 -13.75
C ARG A 160 -0.70 6.48 -13.56
N TRP A 161 -0.69 7.79 -13.60
CA TRP A 161 -1.92 8.56 -13.65
C TRP A 161 -2.74 8.15 -14.89
N LYS A 162 -3.92 7.59 -14.68
CA LYS A 162 -4.94 7.40 -15.70
C LYS A 162 -5.95 8.55 -15.60
N CYS A 163 -6.59 8.89 -16.73
CA CYS A 163 -7.54 10.01 -16.78
C CYS A 163 -8.61 9.98 -15.66
N GLU A 164 -9.07 8.79 -15.27
CA GLU A 164 -10.02 8.61 -14.17
C GLU A 164 -9.43 9.01 -12.80
N ILE A 165 -8.14 8.79 -12.60
CA ILE A 165 -7.42 9.22 -11.38
C ILE A 165 -7.17 10.73 -11.44
N CYS A 166 -6.91 11.30 -12.61
CA CYS A 166 -6.76 12.75 -12.76
C CYS A 166 -8.02 13.51 -12.34
N GLN A 167 -9.21 12.97 -12.58
CA GLN A 167 -10.48 13.58 -12.13
C GLN A 167 -10.62 13.59 -10.60
N PHE A 168 -10.06 12.61 -9.89
CA PHE A 168 -10.04 12.62 -8.42
C PHE A 168 -9.03 13.60 -7.84
N THR A 169 -8.02 14.02 -8.60
CA THR A 169 -7.03 15.02 -8.15
C THR A 169 -7.52 16.46 -8.30
N GLU A 170 -8.71 16.68 -8.87
CA GLU A 170 -9.41 17.95 -8.80
C GLU A 170 -9.94 18.21 -7.37
N ASP A 171 -10.08 17.17 -6.55
CA ASP A 171 -10.26 17.32 -5.10
C ASP A 171 -8.91 17.71 -4.47
N PRO A 172 -8.75 18.97 -4.00
CA PRO A 172 -7.47 19.47 -3.48
C PRO A 172 -6.93 18.67 -2.26
N GLY A 173 -7.76 17.82 -1.64
CA GLY A 173 -7.39 16.98 -0.50
C GLY A 173 -6.68 15.66 -0.87
N VAL A 174 -6.57 15.29 -2.15
CA VAL A 174 -6.12 13.94 -2.57
C VAL A 174 -4.85 13.96 -3.44
N ARG A 175 -4.04 15.00 -3.33
CA ARG A 175 -2.79 15.06 -4.10
C ARG A 175 -1.68 14.28 -3.37
N PRO A 176 -1.11 13.21 -3.99
CA PRO A 176 0.04 12.55 -3.41
C PRO A 176 1.26 13.47 -3.45
N ALA A 177 2.16 13.32 -2.47
CA ALA A 177 3.43 14.03 -2.45
C ALA A 177 4.36 13.59 -3.59
N PHE A 178 4.22 12.35 -4.04
CA PHE A 178 5.00 11.77 -5.13
C PHE A 178 4.21 10.67 -5.86
N VAL A 179 4.48 10.50 -7.15
CA VAL A 179 3.95 9.38 -7.96
C VAL A 179 5.15 8.56 -8.42
N ALA A 180 5.19 7.33 -7.98
CA ALA A 180 6.27 6.38 -8.27
C ALA A 180 5.79 5.26 -9.19
N LYS A 181 6.68 4.71 -10.00
CA LYS A 181 6.36 3.54 -10.84
C LYS A 181 6.33 2.23 -10.04
N ASP A 182 7.07 2.17 -8.94
CA ASP A 182 7.22 1.01 -8.08
C ASP A 182 7.66 1.42 -6.65
N LEU A 183 7.69 0.45 -5.73
CA LEU A 183 8.09 0.68 -4.35
C LEU A 183 9.55 1.14 -4.24
N TRP A 184 10.43 0.68 -5.12
CA TRP A 184 11.83 1.10 -5.10
C TRP A 184 11.98 2.60 -5.37
N GLU A 185 11.30 3.12 -6.39
CA GLU A 185 11.33 4.55 -6.72
C GLU A 185 10.71 5.38 -5.58
N ALA A 186 9.60 4.93 -4.99
CA ALA A 186 9.02 5.55 -3.81
C ALA A 186 10.01 5.60 -2.63
N THR A 187 10.75 4.52 -2.40
CA THR A 187 11.77 4.45 -1.35
C THR A 187 12.95 5.37 -1.62
N CYS A 188 13.40 5.49 -2.88
CA CYS A 188 14.45 6.45 -3.26
C CYS A 188 14.01 7.90 -3.00
N PHE A 189 12.76 8.24 -3.30
CA PHE A 189 12.18 9.54 -2.95
C PHE A 189 12.20 9.78 -1.43
N ILE A 190 11.73 8.83 -0.63
CA ILE A 190 11.76 8.92 0.84
C ILE A 190 13.19 9.10 1.35
N ARG A 191 14.15 8.35 0.81
CA ARG A 191 15.56 8.51 1.17
C ARG A 191 16.04 9.93 0.95
N SER A 192 15.77 10.52 -0.22
CA SER A 192 16.17 11.90 -0.52
C SER A 192 15.60 12.90 0.48
N GLU A 193 14.36 12.71 0.91
CA GLU A 193 13.73 13.57 1.92
C GLU A 193 14.33 13.40 3.32
N VAL A 194 14.60 12.15 3.72
CA VAL A 194 15.12 11.84 5.06
C VAL A 194 16.58 12.26 5.22
N THR A 195 17.40 12.08 4.17
CA THR A 195 18.84 12.39 4.22
C THR A 195 19.18 13.83 3.80
N GLY A 196 18.21 14.60 3.30
CA GLY A 196 18.45 15.93 2.75
C GLY A 196 19.35 15.94 1.50
N SER A 197 19.61 14.78 0.91
CA SER A 197 20.41 14.67 -0.31
C SER A 197 19.55 15.03 -1.51
N VAL A 198 19.83 16.18 -2.11
CA VAL A 198 19.21 16.60 -3.39
C VAL A 198 19.81 15.73 -4.51
N GLY A 199 19.19 14.58 -4.71
CA GLY A 199 19.46 13.71 -5.85
C GLY A 199 18.23 13.72 -6.75
N VAL A 200 17.96 14.85 -7.39
CA VAL A 200 16.83 14.97 -8.33
C VAL A 200 17.36 15.11 -9.74
N ASP A 201 17.68 13.98 -10.35
CA ASP A 201 17.56 13.93 -11.79
C ASP A 201 16.32 13.08 -12.13
N SER A 202 15.41 13.73 -12.85
CA SER A 202 14.16 13.22 -13.43
C SER A 202 12.91 13.12 -12.53
N LEU A 203 12.36 14.28 -12.14
CA LEU A 203 10.91 14.40 -12.03
C LEU A 203 10.33 14.39 -13.46
N PRO A 204 9.36 13.53 -13.81
CA PRO A 204 8.56 13.79 -14.99
C PRO A 204 7.79 15.10 -14.76
N LYS A 205 8.14 16.13 -15.50
CA LYS A 205 7.41 17.40 -15.52
C LYS A 205 5.96 17.07 -15.87
N CYS A 206 5.06 17.33 -14.95
CA CYS A 206 3.65 17.45 -15.28
C CYS A 206 3.56 18.51 -16.39
N LEU A 207 3.11 18.12 -17.57
CA LEU A 207 2.85 19.02 -18.68
C LEU A 207 1.86 20.05 -18.15
N SER A 208 2.35 21.28 -17.98
CA SER A 208 1.51 22.46 -17.90
C SER A 208 0.68 22.49 -19.18
N ALA A 209 -0.64 22.34 -19.05
CA ALA A 209 -1.57 22.64 -20.11
C ALA A 209 -1.39 24.15 -20.39
N GLU A 210 -0.70 24.46 -21.46
CA GLU A 210 -0.86 25.76 -22.13
C GLU A 210 -2.04 25.64 -23.08
N ALA A 211 -2.85 26.68 -23.02
CA ALA A 211 -4.13 26.97 -23.64
C ALA A 211 -4.38 26.45 -25.06
#